data_78112f522fc2ec2841a7cff330d7ed91
#
_entry.id   78112f522fc2ec2841a7cff330d7ed91
#
_cell.length_a   1.000
_cell.length_b   1.000
_cell.length_c   1.000
_cell.angle_alpha   90.00
_cell.angle_beta   90.00
_cell.angle_gamma   90.00
#
_symmetry.space_group_name_H-M   'P 1'
#
loop_
_entity.id
_entity.type
_entity.pdbx_description
1 polymer ?
#
loop_
_entity_poly.entity_id
_entity_poly.type
_entity_poly.pdbx_seq_one_letter_code
_entity_poly.pdbx_strand_id
1 'polypeptide(L)'
;MSKQRIQLSDHFTYSRLLRFVLPCIGTMLFTSIYGIVDGLCVSNFVGKTAFAAVNLIMPLPMLLGTIGFMLGTGGSAIVGITLGEGDQKKADCYFTLFLLAALVSVSVLAVLGIVFLRPIAVLLGAKGELLDYAMRYGRILMVSLPTFALQNMFQSFFVTAEKPHLGFWFTVGAGCTNMVLDVLMVGIWGWGVEGAAIATFISQLVGGVLPVFYFIDRSNSSRLHLCKTSFYSKVLRDACINGSSELMTNLSMSLVNILYNYQLLRFAGENGVAAYGVIMYAAFLFVAVFVGYAVGSAPIVSYHYGARNHAELNNLYSKSLRLIGVIAVVMTALSMLVIPYVARIFVGYDAELLALTSHAFRVYALNFFLMGFNVYGSSFFTALGDGVTSALISFLRTLLFQLLALIFLPMVLGIEGVWLAVTAAEAGALCVTVLMFITKDKVFHYRKVPC
;
A
#
# COMPACT_ATOMS: atom_id res chain seq x y z
N MET A 1 3.32 33.81 12.73
CA MET A 1 2.08 33.37 12.07
C MET A 1 1.82 31.92 12.45
N SER A 2 0.85 31.64 13.32
CA SER A 2 0.44 30.26 13.61
C SER A 2 -0.05 29.64 12.31
N LYS A 3 0.59 28.56 11.85
CA LYS A 3 0.13 27.80 10.67
C LYS A 3 -1.27 27.30 11.01
N GLN A 4 -2.31 27.90 10.45
CA GLN A 4 -3.70 27.47 10.61
C GLN A 4 -3.77 25.97 10.28
N ARG A 5 -4.24 25.19 11.22
CA ARG A 5 -4.38 23.73 11.10
C ARG A 5 -5.45 23.45 10.05
N ILE A 6 -5.12 22.62 9.06
CA ILE A 6 -6.06 22.22 8.01
C ILE A 6 -7.00 21.18 8.60
N GLN A 7 -8.30 21.42 8.50
CA GLN A 7 -9.38 20.53 8.94
C GLN A 7 -10.04 19.86 7.73
N LEU A 8 -10.65 18.69 7.93
CA LEU A 8 -11.39 18.00 6.86
C LEU A 8 -12.57 18.82 6.32
N SER A 9 -13.14 19.70 7.17
CA SER A 9 -14.26 20.58 6.84
C SER A 9 -13.88 21.81 6.00
N ASP A 10 -12.58 22.07 5.82
CA ASP A 10 -12.13 23.28 5.12
C ASP A 10 -12.43 23.21 3.61
N HIS A 11 -12.51 24.40 2.99
CA HIS A 11 -12.43 24.47 1.52
C HIS A 11 -11.00 24.21 1.03
N PHE A 12 -10.84 23.22 0.12
CA PHE A 12 -9.53 22.80 -0.37
C PHE A 12 -9.14 23.52 -1.66
N THR A 13 -8.22 24.47 -1.53
CA THR A 13 -7.43 24.97 -2.67
C THR A 13 -6.33 23.97 -3.03
N TYR A 14 -5.73 24.09 -4.23
CA TYR A 14 -4.58 23.25 -4.61
C TYR A 14 -3.47 23.22 -3.55
N SER A 15 -3.11 24.39 -3.01
CA SER A 15 -2.06 24.50 -1.99
C SER A 15 -2.43 23.81 -0.67
N ARG A 16 -3.69 23.93 -0.22
CA ARG A 16 -4.17 23.25 0.99
C ARG A 16 -4.23 21.74 0.80
N LEU A 17 -4.75 21.27 -0.35
CA LEU A 17 -4.83 19.86 -0.69
C LEU A 17 -3.44 19.22 -0.72
N LEU A 18 -2.49 19.82 -1.46
CA LEU A 18 -1.13 19.33 -1.50
C LEU A 18 -0.46 19.33 -0.12
N ARG A 19 -0.61 20.41 0.65
CA ARG A 19 -0.04 20.49 2.00
C ARG A 19 -0.58 19.43 2.95
N PHE A 20 -1.85 19.05 2.80
CA PHE A 20 -2.48 18.00 3.59
C PHE A 20 -2.03 16.60 3.17
N VAL A 21 -1.87 16.36 1.87
CA VAL A 21 -1.53 15.05 1.28
C VAL A 21 -0.02 14.77 1.28
N LEU A 22 0.83 15.80 1.19
CA LEU A 22 2.30 15.63 1.16
C LEU A 22 2.88 14.74 2.28
N PRO A 23 2.44 14.83 3.54
CA PRO A 23 2.92 13.91 4.57
C PRO A 23 2.59 12.44 4.26
N CYS A 24 1.42 12.18 3.65
CA CYS A 24 1.03 10.82 3.26
C CYS A 24 1.91 10.28 2.13
N ILE A 25 2.22 11.13 1.13
CA ILE A 25 3.19 10.79 0.08
C ILE A 25 4.56 10.50 0.70
N GLY A 26 5.01 11.36 1.63
CA GLY A 26 6.24 11.16 2.37
C GLY A 26 6.26 9.85 3.17
N THR A 27 5.15 9.49 3.80
CA THR A 27 4.98 8.20 4.50
C THR A 27 5.19 7.01 3.56
N MET A 28 4.54 7.01 2.39
CA MET A 28 4.65 5.92 1.42
C MET A 28 6.05 5.83 0.80
N LEU A 29 6.66 6.98 0.47
CA LEU A 29 8.05 7.02 -0.03
C LEU A 29 9.03 6.50 1.01
N PHE A 30 8.91 6.93 2.26
CA PHE A 30 9.80 6.49 3.33
C PHE A 30 9.62 4.99 3.61
N THR A 31 8.38 4.49 3.60
CA THR A 31 8.07 3.05 3.73
C THR A 31 8.76 2.23 2.63
N SER A 32 8.73 2.72 1.38
CA SER A 32 9.42 2.06 0.26
C SER A 32 10.94 2.04 0.45
N ILE A 33 11.52 3.14 0.91
CA ILE A 33 12.97 3.27 1.13
C ILE A 33 13.44 2.35 2.26
N TYR A 34 12.79 2.36 3.42
CA TYR A 34 13.25 1.52 4.51
C TYR A 34 13.08 0.04 4.20
N GLY A 35 12.05 -0.36 3.46
CA GLY A 35 11.89 -1.75 3.00
C GLY A 35 13.02 -2.23 2.08
N ILE A 36 13.55 -1.33 1.23
CA ILE A 36 14.74 -1.63 0.40
C ILE A 36 15.98 -1.78 1.30
N VAL A 37 16.15 -0.92 2.30
CA VAL A 37 17.30 -0.96 3.22
C VAL A 37 17.28 -2.23 4.06
N ASP A 38 16.11 -2.63 4.61
CA ASP A 38 15.94 -3.89 5.36
C ASP A 38 16.36 -5.10 4.52
N GLY A 39 15.88 -5.21 3.27
CA GLY A 39 16.27 -6.28 2.35
C GLY A 39 17.78 -6.30 2.07
N LEU A 40 18.41 -5.13 1.91
CA LEU A 40 19.87 -5.02 1.72
C LEU A 40 20.65 -5.46 2.97
N CYS A 41 20.19 -5.11 4.17
CA CYS A 41 20.82 -5.54 5.41
C CYS A 41 20.80 -7.06 5.54
N VAL A 42 19.65 -7.70 5.34
CA VAL A 42 19.56 -9.17 5.40
C VAL A 42 20.43 -9.84 4.34
N SER A 43 20.40 -9.34 3.10
CA SER A 43 21.20 -9.91 2.00
C SER A 43 22.69 -9.86 2.25
N ASN A 44 23.21 -8.74 2.78
CA ASN A 44 24.65 -8.53 2.94
C ASN A 44 25.21 -9.16 4.22
N PHE A 45 24.47 -9.19 5.31
CA PHE A 45 24.99 -9.62 6.61
C PHE A 45 24.65 -11.08 6.97
N VAL A 46 23.56 -11.64 6.45
CA VAL A 46 23.10 -13.00 6.85
C VAL A 46 23.42 -14.06 5.80
N GLY A 47 23.53 -13.69 4.55
CA GLY A 47 23.92 -14.58 3.46
C GLY A 47 22.74 -15.08 2.59
N LYS A 48 23.08 -15.81 1.52
CA LYS A 48 22.15 -16.16 0.44
C LYS A 48 20.99 -17.05 0.88
N THR A 49 21.25 -18.11 1.66
CA THR A 49 20.21 -19.05 2.11
C THR A 49 19.22 -18.38 3.04
N ALA A 50 19.70 -17.55 3.95
CA ALA A 50 18.90 -16.79 4.89
C ALA A 50 18.03 -15.76 4.15
N PHE A 51 18.58 -15.02 3.19
CA PHE A 51 17.84 -14.07 2.38
C PHE A 51 16.77 -14.77 1.54
N ALA A 52 17.07 -15.96 0.98
CA ALA A 52 16.08 -16.77 0.28
C ALA A 52 14.93 -17.21 1.20
N ALA A 53 15.24 -17.59 2.47
CA ALA A 53 14.22 -17.96 3.46
C ALA A 53 13.29 -16.79 3.80
N VAL A 54 13.86 -15.59 3.99
CA VAL A 54 13.09 -14.36 4.23
C VAL A 54 12.13 -14.10 3.07
N ASN A 55 12.63 -14.10 1.83
CA ASN A 55 11.79 -13.87 0.65
C ASN A 55 10.70 -14.94 0.45
N LEU A 56 10.98 -16.18 0.84
CA LEU A 56 10.02 -17.28 0.77
C LEU A 56 8.83 -17.08 1.73
N ILE A 57 9.11 -16.59 2.94
CA ILE A 57 8.10 -16.44 4.01
C ILE A 57 7.39 -15.09 3.99
N MET A 58 8.04 -14.02 3.53
CA MET A 58 7.49 -12.65 3.53
C MET A 58 6.09 -12.51 2.93
N PRO A 59 5.70 -13.22 1.85
CA PRO A 59 4.34 -13.13 1.32
C PRO A 59 3.25 -13.55 2.33
N LEU A 60 3.55 -14.45 3.25
CA LEU A 60 2.58 -14.95 4.22
C LEU A 60 2.14 -13.88 5.24
N PRO A 61 3.04 -13.21 6.02
CA PRO A 61 2.63 -12.13 6.90
C PRO A 61 2.05 -10.93 6.14
N MET A 62 2.52 -10.63 4.93
CA MET A 62 1.92 -9.58 4.11
C MET A 62 0.47 -9.89 3.77
N LEU A 63 0.17 -11.13 3.34
CA LEU A 63 -1.19 -11.56 3.03
C LEU A 63 -2.10 -11.52 4.26
N LEU A 64 -1.66 -12.10 5.38
CA LEU A 64 -2.45 -12.12 6.62
C LEU A 64 -2.62 -10.72 7.22
N GLY A 65 -1.61 -9.87 7.12
CA GLY A 65 -1.65 -8.48 7.58
C GLY A 65 -2.48 -7.53 6.71
N THR A 66 -2.90 -7.97 5.52
CA THR A 66 -3.76 -7.16 4.63
C THR A 66 -5.09 -6.77 5.27
N ILE A 67 -5.54 -7.51 6.30
CA ILE A 67 -6.71 -7.11 7.11
C ILE A 67 -6.51 -5.73 7.75
N GLY A 68 -5.29 -5.39 8.16
CA GLY A 68 -4.97 -4.06 8.68
C GLY A 68 -5.17 -2.97 7.61
N PHE A 69 -4.74 -3.20 6.38
CA PHE A 69 -5.00 -2.29 5.26
C PHE A 69 -6.50 -2.22 4.95
N MET A 70 -7.18 -3.35 4.88
CA MET A 70 -8.61 -3.43 4.57
C MET A 70 -9.45 -2.65 5.58
N LEU A 71 -9.24 -2.87 6.88
CA LEU A 71 -9.95 -2.14 7.94
C LEU A 71 -9.44 -0.70 8.10
N GLY A 72 -8.18 -0.43 7.72
CA GLY A 72 -7.61 0.90 7.66
C GLY A 72 -8.30 1.77 6.62
N THR A 73 -8.32 1.36 5.37
CA THR A 73 -8.89 2.13 4.25
C THR A 73 -10.42 2.12 4.28
N GLY A 74 -11.04 0.94 4.39
CA GLY A 74 -12.50 0.80 4.44
C GLY A 74 -13.12 1.41 5.69
N GLY A 75 -12.50 1.20 6.86
CA GLY A 75 -12.96 1.73 8.13
C GLY A 75 -12.77 3.25 8.22
N SER A 76 -11.63 3.78 7.76
CA SER A 76 -11.36 5.22 7.77
C SER A 76 -12.35 6.00 6.90
N ALA A 77 -12.80 5.43 5.79
CA ALA A 77 -13.83 6.02 4.95
C ALA A 77 -15.18 6.10 5.68
N ILE A 78 -15.61 5.02 6.34
CA ILE A 78 -16.86 5.02 7.13
C ILE A 78 -16.78 6.03 8.29
N VAL A 79 -15.65 6.07 8.99
CA VAL A 79 -15.44 7.06 10.07
C VAL A 79 -15.44 8.48 9.52
N GLY A 80 -14.80 8.70 8.35
CA GLY A 80 -14.81 10.00 7.68
C GLY A 80 -16.21 10.46 7.29
N ILE A 81 -17.05 9.57 6.73
CA ILE A 81 -18.46 9.83 6.43
C ILE A 81 -19.22 10.19 7.71
N THR A 82 -19.06 9.38 8.76
CA THR A 82 -19.74 9.61 10.05
C THR A 82 -19.33 10.95 10.69
N LEU A 83 -18.07 11.35 10.56
CA LEU A 83 -17.59 12.69 10.98
C LEU A 83 -18.23 13.80 10.16
N GLY A 84 -18.41 13.57 8.86
CA GLY A 84 -19.11 14.50 7.96
C GLY A 84 -20.59 14.67 8.31
N GLU A 85 -21.24 13.60 8.76
CA GLU A 85 -22.63 13.62 9.29
C GLU A 85 -22.76 14.36 10.63
N GLY A 86 -21.62 14.72 11.27
CA GLY A 86 -21.58 15.45 12.52
C GLY A 86 -21.66 14.58 13.78
N ASP A 87 -21.65 13.24 13.66
CA ASP A 87 -21.75 12.33 14.81
C ASP A 87 -20.37 11.88 15.30
N GLN A 88 -19.70 12.75 16.04
CA GLN A 88 -18.37 12.51 16.61
C GLN A 88 -18.33 11.24 17.50
N LYS A 89 -19.39 11.02 18.31
CA LYS A 89 -19.42 9.88 19.23
C LYS A 89 -19.46 8.55 18.51
N LYS A 90 -20.26 8.43 17.43
CA LYS A 90 -20.28 7.22 16.61
C LYS A 90 -18.97 7.02 15.85
N ALA A 91 -18.35 8.10 15.36
CA ALA A 91 -17.06 8.02 14.69
C ALA A 91 -15.97 7.42 15.62
N ASP A 92 -15.90 7.88 16.88
CA ASP A 92 -14.99 7.33 17.89
C ASP A 92 -15.30 5.85 18.22
N CYS A 93 -16.60 5.50 18.32
CA CYS A 93 -17.02 4.11 18.55
C CYS A 93 -16.65 3.20 17.36
N TYR A 94 -16.85 3.64 16.12
CA TYR A 94 -16.51 2.88 14.93
C TYR A 94 -14.99 2.73 14.76
N PHE A 95 -14.24 3.80 15.03
CA PHE A 95 -12.79 3.73 15.04
C PHE A 95 -12.28 2.67 16.02
N THR A 96 -12.81 2.67 17.25
CA THR A 96 -12.45 1.68 18.28
C THR A 96 -12.87 0.26 17.87
N LEU A 97 -14.05 0.10 17.28
CA LEU A 97 -14.53 -1.18 16.78
C LEU A 97 -13.57 -1.77 15.73
N PHE A 98 -13.17 -0.96 14.75
CA PHE A 98 -12.27 -1.42 13.68
C PHE A 98 -10.89 -1.79 14.22
N LEU A 99 -10.36 -1.02 15.19
CA LEU A 99 -9.10 -1.33 15.84
C LEU A 99 -9.16 -2.66 16.60
N LEU A 100 -10.21 -2.89 17.38
CA LEU A 100 -10.40 -4.14 18.10
C LEU A 100 -10.63 -5.32 17.14
N ALA A 101 -11.42 -5.12 16.09
CA ALA A 101 -11.68 -6.15 15.08
C ALA A 101 -10.39 -6.55 14.34
N ALA A 102 -9.55 -5.58 13.96
CA ALA A 102 -8.23 -5.83 13.38
C ALA A 102 -7.34 -6.62 14.34
N LEU A 103 -7.23 -6.17 15.59
CA LEU A 103 -6.39 -6.81 16.59
C LEU A 103 -6.82 -8.26 16.85
N VAL A 104 -8.12 -8.50 17.05
CA VAL A 104 -8.64 -9.85 17.32
C VAL A 104 -8.49 -10.76 16.11
N SER A 105 -8.94 -10.33 14.92
CA SER A 105 -8.90 -11.16 13.72
C SER A 105 -7.46 -11.50 13.31
N VAL A 106 -6.56 -10.52 13.36
CA VAL A 106 -5.15 -10.75 12.99
C VAL A 106 -4.42 -11.56 14.06
N SER A 107 -4.75 -11.43 15.36
CA SER A 107 -4.20 -12.30 16.41
C SER A 107 -4.60 -13.76 16.20
N VAL A 108 -5.85 -14.03 15.82
CA VAL A 108 -6.32 -15.40 15.47
C VAL A 108 -5.53 -15.92 14.26
N LEU A 109 -5.36 -15.10 13.22
CA LEU A 109 -4.58 -15.48 12.05
C LEU A 109 -3.10 -15.69 12.36
N ALA A 110 -2.54 -14.92 13.29
CA ALA A 110 -1.16 -15.09 13.77
C ALA A 110 -0.98 -16.46 14.43
N VAL A 111 -1.89 -16.86 15.30
CA VAL A 111 -1.89 -18.20 15.93
C VAL A 111 -2.02 -19.30 14.88
N LEU A 112 -2.97 -19.19 13.97
CA LEU A 112 -3.11 -20.14 12.85
C LEU A 112 -1.85 -20.15 11.97
N GLY A 113 -1.29 -18.98 11.67
CA GLY A 113 -0.03 -18.83 10.92
C GLY A 113 1.13 -19.54 11.58
N ILE A 114 1.27 -19.47 12.90
CA ILE A 114 2.30 -20.20 13.65
C ILE A 114 2.10 -21.73 13.57
N VAL A 115 0.85 -22.20 13.73
CA VAL A 115 0.52 -23.63 13.68
C VAL A 115 0.79 -24.21 12.28
N PHE A 116 0.40 -23.49 11.23
CA PHE A 116 0.55 -23.93 9.85
C PHE A 116 1.85 -23.46 9.17
N LEU A 117 2.73 -22.76 9.86
CA LEU A 117 3.95 -22.19 9.27
C LEU A 117 4.82 -23.26 8.60
N ARG A 118 5.04 -24.40 9.30
CA ARG A 118 5.88 -25.46 8.78
C ARG A 118 5.32 -26.14 7.53
N PRO A 119 4.04 -26.61 7.51
CA PRO A 119 3.44 -27.15 6.30
C PRO A 119 3.45 -26.13 5.13
N ILE A 120 3.20 -24.86 5.39
CA ILE A 120 3.22 -23.82 4.36
C ILE A 120 4.66 -23.63 3.83
N ALA A 121 5.68 -23.54 4.69
CA ALA A 121 7.07 -23.40 4.26
C ALA A 121 7.52 -24.60 3.41
N VAL A 122 7.16 -25.82 3.81
CA VAL A 122 7.45 -27.03 3.02
C VAL A 122 6.72 -27.04 1.67
N LEU A 123 5.44 -26.60 1.64
CA LEU A 123 4.67 -26.47 0.41
C LEU A 123 5.30 -25.45 -0.55
N LEU A 124 5.87 -24.37 -0.01
CA LEU A 124 6.60 -23.36 -0.77
C LEU A 124 7.99 -23.84 -1.22
N GLY A 125 8.40 -25.06 -0.85
CA GLY A 125 9.64 -25.68 -1.29
C GLY A 125 10.82 -25.57 -0.32
N ALA A 126 10.60 -25.09 0.92
CA ALA A 126 11.67 -25.03 1.92
C ALA A 126 12.10 -26.42 2.39
N LYS A 127 13.43 -26.69 2.39
CA LYS A 127 14.04 -27.93 2.85
C LYS A 127 15.35 -27.63 3.58
N GLY A 128 15.75 -28.52 4.52
CA GLY A 128 17.02 -28.40 5.23
C GLY A 128 17.20 -27.05 5.90
N GLU A 129 18.35 -26.43 5.73
CA GLU A 129 18.74 -25.15 6.33
C GLU A 129 17.78 -23.99 5.93
N LEU A 130 17.29 -24.00 4.69
CA LEU A 130 16.31 -23.03 4.23
C LEU A 130 15.02 -23.08 5.07
N LEU A 131 14.56 -24.30 5.43
CA LEU A 131 13.38 -24.49 6.29
C LEU A 131 13.64 -23.97 7.70
N ASP A 132 14.84 -24.21 8.26
CA ASP A 132 15.18 -23.76 9.60
C ASP A 132 15.19 -22.23 9.70
N TYR A 133 15.80 -21.53 8.74
CA TYR A 133 15.76 -20.08 8.66
C TYR A 133 14.33 -19.55 8.47
N ALA A 134 13.56 -20.17 7.57
CA ALA A 134 12.17 -19.82 7.33
C ALA A 134 11.29 -19.95 8.59
N MET A 135 11.51 -21.02 9.39
CA MET A 135 10.78 -21.24 10.64
C MET A 135 11.15 -20.25 11.73
N ARG A 136 12.45 -19.94 11.90
CA ARG A 136 12.92 -18.97 12.91
C ARG A 136 12.40 -17.57 12.61
N TYR A 137 12.59 -17.10 11.37
CA TYR A 137 12.13 -15.80 10.90
C TYR A 137 10.60 -15.69 10.95
N GLY A 138 9.92 -16.67 10.37
CA GLY A 138 8.46 -16.66 10.23
C GLY A 138 7.73 -16.69 11.56
N ARG A 139 8.21 -17.42 12.59
CA ARG A 139 7.60 -17.42 13.93
C ARG A 139 7.57 -16.03 14.55
N ILE A 140 8.68 -15.29 14.47
CA ILE A 140 8.78 -13.94 15.04
C ILE A 140 7.84 -13.00 14.28
N LEU A 141 7.78 -13.09 12.95
CA LEU A 141 6.88 -12.28 12.14
C LEU A 141 5.39 -12.61 12.39
N MET A 142 5.05 -13.87 12.65
CA MET A 142 3.67 -14.22 13.02
C MET A 142 3.29 -13.61 14.38
N VAL A 143 4.19 -13.59 15.36
CA VAL A 143 3.96 -12.93 16.66
C VAL A 143 3.80 -11.41 16.46
N SER A 144 4.55 -10.81 15.55
CA SER A 144 4.46 -9.37 15.27
C SER A 144 3.27 -8.97 14.37
N LEU A 145 2.54 -9.93 13.80
CA LEU A 145 1.49 -9.68 12.82
C LEU A 145 0.38 -8.72 13.30
N PRO A 146 -0.10 -8.78 14.58
CA PRO A 146 -1.07 -7.80 15.07
C PRO A 146 -0.53 -6.37 15.07
N THR A 147 0.74 -6.16 15.40
CA THR A 147 1.37 -4.83 15.40
C THR A 147 1.58 -4.31 13.99
N PHE A 148 1.91 -5.18 13.04
CA PHE A 148 1.97 -4.86 11.62
C PHE A 148 0.61 -4.40 11.08
N ALA A 149 -0.47 -5.12 11.41
CA ALA A 149 -1.81 -4.74 11.00
C ALA A 149 -2.23 -3.38 11.58
N LEU A 150 -1.92 -3.11 12.87
CA LEU A 150 -2.19 -1.82 13.50
C LEU A 150 -1.40 -0.69 12.84
N GLN A 151 -0.12 -0.90 12.53
CA GLN A 151 0.72 0.09 11.86
C GLN A 151 0.11 0.50 10.49
N ASN A 152 -0.34 -0.47 9.70
CA ASN A 152 -0.96 -0.21 8.40
C ASN A 152 -2.31 0.50 8.55
N MET A 153 -3.11 0.09 9.53
CA MET A 153 -4.39 0.72 9.83
C MET A 153 -4.22 2.19 10.24
N PHE A 154 -3.24 2.51 11.08
CA PHE A 154 -2.99 3.87 11.53
C PHE A 154 -2.52 4.81 10.42
N GLN A 155 -1.93 4.32 9.32
CA GLN A 155 -1.60 5.14 8.16
C GLN A 155 -2.84 5.89 7.63
N SER A 156 -4.00 5.21 7.56
CA SER A 156 -5.27 5.84 7.14
C SER A 156 -5.93 6.64 8.26
N PHE A 157 -5.92 6.13 9.50
CA PHE A 157 -6.62 6.79 10.60
C PHE A 157 -5.96 8.07 11.09
N PHE A 158 -4.64 8.23 10.99
CA PHE A 158 -4.00 9.52 11.26
C PHE A 158 -4.45 10.62 10.29
N VAL A 159 -4.73 10.26 9.04
CA VAL A 159 -5.24 11.21 8.05
C VAL A 159 -6.68 11.61 8.40
N THR A 160 -7.53 10.62 8.73
CA THR A 160 -8.92 10.85 9.16
C THR A 160 -9.00 11.63 10.48
N ALA A 161 -8.01 11.47 11.36
CA ALA A 161 -7.87 12.23 12.60
C ALA A 161 -7.29 13.66 12.42
N GLU A 162 -7.12 14.12 11.16
CA GLU A 162 -6.52 15.42 10.82
C GLU A 162 -5.07 15.58 11.29
N LYS A 163 -4.34 14.47 11.38
CA LYS A 163 -2.95 14.40 11.87
C LYS A 163 -1.98 13.69 10.90
N PRO A 164 -2.01 13.96 9.57
CA PRO A 164 -1.16 13.26 8.63
C PRO A 164 0.34 13.45 8.91
N HIS A 165 0.75 14.62 9.40
CA HIS A 165 2.14 14.86 9.82
C HIS A 165 2.57 13.96 10.98
N LEU A 166 1.68 13.68 11.93
CA LEU A 166 2.00 12.80 13.04
C LEU A 166 2.13 11.35 12.57
N GLY A 167 1.24 10.90 11.67
CA GLY A 167 1.36 9.59 11.02
C GLY A 167 2.69 9.43 10.28
N PHE A 168 3.12 10.47 9.56
CA PHE A 168 4.44 10.50 8.92
C PHE A 168 5.57 10.29 9.93
N TRP A 169 5.58 11.04 11.05
CA TRP A 169 6.64 10.91 12.04
C TRP A 169 6.65 9.57 12.78
N PHE A 170 5.48 8.95 13.03
CA PHE A 170 5.42 7.58 13.55
C PHE A 170 6.02 6.57 12.56
N THR A 171 5.73 6.72 11.27
CA THR A 171 6.32 5.85 10.23
C THR A 171 7.83 6.05 10.12
N VAL A 172 8.31 7.31 10.14
CA VAL A 172 9.75 7.61 10.16
C VAL A 172 10.42 7.04 11.40
N GLY A 173 9.82 7.21 12.58
CA GLY A 173 10.32 6.64 13.83
C GLY A 173 10.42 5.12 13.76
N ALA A 174 9.38 4.45 13.28
CA ALA A 174 9.37 3.00 13.10
C ALA A 174 10.46 2.54 12.12
N GLY A 175 10.55 3.16 10.94
CA GLY A 175 11.54 2.78 9.94
C GLY A 175 12.99 3.08 10.38
N CYS A 176 13.24 4.22 11.05
CA CYS A 176 14.56 4.49 11.63
C CYS A 176 14.92 3.46 12.72
N THR A 177 13.96 3.08 13.56
CA THR A 177 14.15 2.03 14.58
C THR A 177 14.52 0.71 13.91
N ASN A 178 13.81 0.32 12.85
CA ASN A 178 14.13 -0.89 12.08
C ASN A 178 15.56 -0.84 11.55
N MET A 179 15.91 0.20 10.76
CA MET A 179 17.24 0.31 10.16
C MET A 179 18.37 0.30 11.19
N VAL A 180 18.21 1.00 12.32
CA VAL A 180 19.22 1.02 13.40
C VAL A 180 19.35 -0.36 14.05
N LEU A 181 18.23 -1.02 14.34
CA LEU A 181 18.24 -2.35 14.96
C LEU A 181 18.75 -3.43 14.01
N ASP A 182 18.50 -3.34 12.70
CA ASP A 182 19.05 -4.24 11.70
C ASP A 182 20.60 -4.16 11.70
N VAL A 183 21.14 -2.94 11.66
CA VAL A 183 22.60 -2.78 11.74
C VAL A 183 23.16 -3.31 13.05
N LEU A 184 22.50 -3.05 14.18
CA LEU A 184 22.96 -3.51 15.49
C LEU A 184 22.82 -5.03 15.66
N MET A 185 21.60 -5.58 15.43
CA MET A 185 21.31 -6.99 15.73
C MET A 185 21.88 -7.92 14.66
N VAL A 186 21.79 -7.53 13.39
CA VAL A 186 22.26 -8.37 12.28
C VAL A 186 23.73 -8.11 11.99
N GLY A 187 24.13 -6.83 11.87
CA GLY A 187 25.49 -6.45 11.48
C GLY A 187 26.51 -6.57 12.61
N ILE A 188 26.21 -6.08 13.82
CA ILE A 188 27.18 -6.02 14.93
C ILE A 188 27.07 -7.24 15.84
N TRP A 189 25.85 -7.60 16.27
CA TRP A 189 25.66 -8.73 17.19
C TRP A 189 25.60 -10.10 16.52
N GLY A 190 25.43 -10.15 15.19
CA GLY A 190 25.44 -11.38 14.43
C GLY A 190 24.25 -12.32 14.70
N TRP A 191 23.09 -11.76 15.11
CA TRP A 191 21.88 -12.57 15.40
C TRP A 191 21.20 -13.14 14.14
N GLY A 192 21.73 -12.85 12.94
CA GLY A 192 21.23 -13.40 11.68
C GLY A 192 19.78 -13.02 11.39
N VAL A 193 19.01 -13.98 10.85
CA VAL A 193 17.58 -13.74 10.48
C VAL A 193 16.69 -13.45 11.68
N GLU A 194 17.02 -13.96 12.86
CA GLU A 194 16.26 -13.67 14.08
C GLU A 194 16.41 -12.21 14.48
N GLY A 195 17.63 -11.66 14.35
CA GLY A 195 17.90 -10.25 14.58
C GLY A 195 17.07 -9.35 13.67
N ALA A 196 17.01 -9.65 12.36
CA ALA A 196 16.19 -8.93 11.41
C ALA A 196 14.69 -9.01 11.75
N ALA A 197 14.18 -10.19 12.10
CA ALA A 197 12.78 -10.37 12.49
C ALA A 197 12.43 -9.60 13.77
N ILE A 198 13.32 -9.57 14.77
CA ILE A 198 13.13 -8.82 16.02
C ILE A 198 13.20 -7.31 15.76
N ALA A 199 14.12 -6.85 14.93
CA ALA A 199 14.20 -5.44 14.52
C ALA A 199 12.90 -4.98 13.86
N THR A 200 12.37 -5.78 12.93
CA THR A 200 11.08 -5.56 12.30
C THR A 200 9.94 -5.54 13.32
N PHE A 201 9.91 -6.48 14.27
CA PHE A 201 8.89 -6.51 15.32
C PHE A 201 8.92 -5.26 16.20
N ILE A 202 10.10 -4.84 16.67
CA ILE A 202 10.23 -3.63 17.51
C ILE A 202 9.81 -2.38 16.73
N SER A 203 10.17 -2.28 15.46
CA SER A 203 9.75 -1.17 14.62
C SER A 203 8.22 -1.12 14.44
N GLN A 204 7.59 -2.28 14.31
CA GLN A 204 6.12 -2.37 14.23
C GLN A 204 5.44 -2.05 15.58
N LEU A 205 6.09 -2.28 16.72
CA LEU A 205 5.61 -1.79 18.01
C LEU A 205 5.59 -0.25 18.05
N VAL A 206 6.64 0.38 17.54
CA VAL A 206 6.70 1.85 17.44
C VAL A 206 5.60 2.39 16.51
N GLY A 207 5.42 1.79 15.33
CA GLY A 207 4.44 2.25 14.34
C GLY A 207 2.99 1.85 14.64
N GLY A 208 2.76 0.74 15.37
CA GLY A 208 1.44 0.18 15.62
C GLY A 208 0.93 0.35 17.06
N VAL A 209 1.78 0.19 18.07
CA VAL A 209 1.32 0.25 19.48
C VAL A 209 1.40 1.66 20.06
N LEU A 210 2.45 2.43 19.78
CA LEU A 210 2.54 3.79 20.31
C LEU A 210 1.39 4.70 19.85
N PRO A 211 0.88 4.62 18.59
CA PRO A 211 -0.33 5.34 18.20
C PRO A 211 -1.56 5.02 19.05
N VAL A 212 -1.69 3.79 19.57
CA VAL A 212 -2.82 3.42 20.46
C VAL A 212 -2.83 4.32 21.70
N PHE A 213 -1.67 4.52 22.33
CA PHE A 213 -1.55 5.40 23.51
C PHE A 213 -1.89 6.85 23.15
N TYR A 214 -1.48 7.31 21.95
CA TYR A 214 -1.85 8.64 21.48
C TYR A 214 -3.38 8.82 21.37
N PHE A 215 -4.11 7.83 20.83
CA PHE A 215 -5.56 7.91 20.67
C PHE A 215 -6.35 7.59 21.95
N ILE A 216 -5.74 7.00 22.98
CA ILE A 216 -6.32 6.85 24.33
C ILE A 216 -6.32 8.20 25.08
N ASP A 217 -5.26 8.99 24.90
CA ASP A 217 -5.11 10.27 25.57
C ASP A 217 -6.10 11.31 25.03
N ARG A 218 -7.08 11.69 25.85
CA ARG A 218 -8.11 12.67 25.51
C ARG A 218 -7.64 14.11 25.64
N SER A 219 -6.45 14.35 26.19
CA SER A 219 -5.88 15.70 26.31
C SER A 219 -5.31 16.20 25.00
N ASN A 220 -5.04 15.31 24.06
CA ASN A 220 -4.50 15.66 22.75
C ASN A 220 -5.55 16.31 21.84
N SER A 221 -5.08 17.02 20.84
CA SER A 221 -5.92 17.74 19.87
C SER A 221 -6.33 16.89 18.67
N SER A 222 -6.38 15.57 18.79
CA SER A 222 -6.88 14.68 17.74
C SER A 222 -8.39 14.80 17.59
N ARG A 223 -8.88 14.58 16.38
CA ARG A 223 -10.31 14.52 16.14
C ARG A 223 -10.91 13.17 16.52
N LEU A 224 -10.10 12.10 16.55
CA LEU A 224 -10.54 10.76 16.93
C LEU A 224 -9.91 10.34 18.25
N HIS A 225 -10.70 9.66 19.09
CA HIS A 225 -10.26 9.09 20.35
C HIS A 225 -10.84 7.69 20.57
N LEU A 226 -10.09 6.85 21.27
CA LEU A 226 -10.59 5.54 21.66
C LEU A 226 -11.63 5.67 22.79
N CYS A 227 -12.72 4.93 22.65
CA CYS A 227 -13.83 4.93 23.60
C CYS A 227 -14.40 3.52 23.80
N LYS A 228 -15.31 3.36 24.75
CA LYS A 228 -16.09 2.12 24.85
C LYS A 228 -16.98 1.99 23.61
N THR A 229 -16.95 0.84 22.95
CA THR A 229 -17.73 0.55 21.75
C THR A 229 -18.60 -0.69 21.96
N SER A 230 -19.67 -0.76 21.19
CA SER A 230 -20.49 -1.98 21.05
C SER A 230 -20.12 -2.69 19.75
N PHE A 231 -20.54 -3.93 19.60
CA PHE A 231 -20.31 -4.69 18.39
C PHE A 231 -21.36 -4.33 17.33
N TYR A 232 -20.96 -3.58 16.31
CA TYR A 232 -21.81 -3.18 15.17
C TYR A 232 -21.47 -4.06 13.95
N SER A 233 -22.08 -5.25 13.87
CA SER A 233 -21.78 -6.24 12.81
C SER A 233 -21.98 -5.71 11.39
N LYS A 234 -23.04 -4.91 11.16
CA LYS A 234 -23.31 -4.29 9.87
C LYS A 234 -22.19 -3.33 9.45
N VAL A 235 -21.78 -2.46 10.39
CA VAL A 235 -20.72 -1.47 10.12
C VAL A 235 -19.38 -2.15 9.86
N LEU A 236 -19.07 -3.21 10.61
CA LEU A 236 -17.84 -3.98 10.39
C LEU A 236 -17.87 -4.67 9.02
N ARG A 237 -18.99 -5.30 8.65
CA ARG A 237 -19.16 -5.91 7.33
C ARG A 237 -18.99 -4.87 6.21
N ASP A 238 -19.61 -3.71 6.36
CA ASP A 238 -19.56 -2.64 5.36
C ASP A 238 -18.13 -2.09 5.23
N ALA A 239 -17.36 -2.00 6.33
CA ALA A 239 -15.94 -1.65 6.31
C ALA A 239 -15.08 -2.72 5.59
N CYS A 240 -15.34 -4.00 5.83
CA CYS A 240 -14.64 -5.09 5.13
C CYS A 240 -14.93 -5.07 3.63
N ILE A 241 -16.20 -4.87 3.23
CA ILE A 241 -16.57 -4.75 1.81
C ILE A 241 -15.90 -3.51 1.20
N ASN A 242 -15.92 -2.38 1.91
CA ASN A 242 -15.36 -1.13 1.43
C ASN A 242 -13.82 -1.17 1.27
N GLY A 243 -13.13 -1.90 2.15
CA GLY A 243 -11.68 -2.08 2.07
C GLY A 243 -11.23 -3.33 1.30
N SER A 244 -12.16 -4.10 0.71
CA SER A 244 -11.85 -5.35 0.00
C SER A 244 -10.96 -5.14 -1.24
N SER A 245 -10.92 -3.92 -1.78
CA SER A 245 -9.98 -3.52 -2.85
C SER A 245 -8.52 -3.74 -2.48
N GLU A 246 -8.15 -3.54 -1.22
CA GLU A 246 -6.78 -3.78 -0.72
C GLU A 246 -6.46 -5.28 -0.70
N LEU A 247 -7.41 -6.10 -0.23
CA LEU A 247 -7.26 -7.54 -0.24
C LEU A 247 -7.10 -8.08 -1.67
N MET A 248 -7.94 -7.60 -2.59
CA MET A 248 -7.86 -7.99 -4.01
C MET A 248 -6.52 -7.59 -4.61
N THR A 249 -6.02 -6.39 -4.33
CA THR A 249 -4.73 -5.91 -4.83
C THR A 249 -3.58 -6.80 -4.35
N ASN A 250 -3.48 -7.07 -3.06
CA ASN A 250 -2.38 -7.85 -2.49
C ASN A 250 -2.37 -9.31 -2.95
N LEU A 251 -3.55 -9.95 -2.99
CA LEU A 251 -3.70 -11.30 -3.55
C LEU A 251 -3.28 -11.36 -5.01
N SER A 252 -3.74 -10.40 -5.80
CA SER A 252 -3.45 -10.32 -7.23
C SER A 252 -1.97 -10.16 -7.51
N MET A 253 -1.28 -9.29 -6.77
CA MET A 253 0.16 -9.05 -6.93
C MET A 253 0.97 -10.33 -6.80
N SER A 254 0.65 -11.21 -5.85
CA SER A 254 1.36 -12.47 -5.66
C SER A 254 1.18 -13.41 -6.86
N LEU A 255 -0.06 -13.56 -7.36
CA LEU A 255 -0.36 -14.41 -8.51
C LEU A 255 0.28 -13.89 -9.80
N VAL A 256 0.18 -12.59 -10.01
CA VAL A 256 0.72 -11.93 -11.20
C VAL A 256 2.26 -12.00 -11.22
N ASN A 257 2.92 -11.83 -10.08
CA ASN A 257 4.37 -11.97 -9.98
C ASN A 257 4.86 -13.38 -10.39
N ILE A 258 4.14 -14.43 -10.01
CA ILE A 258 4.47 -15.80 -10.42
C ILE A 258 4.41 -15.91 -11.95
N LEU A 259 3.36 -15.39 -12.56
CA LEU A 259 3.20 -15.44 -14.02
C LEU A 259 4.24 -14.57 -14.74
N TYR A 260 4.59 -13.40 -14.19
CA TYR A 260 5.67 -12.56 -14.72
C TYR A 260 6.99 -13.33 -14.77
N ASN A 261 7.39 -13.91 -13.65
CA ASN A 261 8.63 -14.68 -13.57
C ASN A 261 8.63 -15.87 -14.55
N TYR A 262 7.49 -16.56 -14.69
CA TYR A 262 7.36 -17.66 -15.65
C TYR A 262 7.57 -17.19 -17.10
N GLN A 263 6.90 -16.10 -17.48
CA GLN A 263 7.04 -15.56 -18.85
C GLN A 263 8.45 -15.02 -19.11
N LEU A 264 9.04 -14.32 -18.14
CA LEU A 264 10.39 -13.78 -18.28
C LEU A 264 11.44 -14.87 -18.40
N LEU A 265 11.34 -15.95 -17.61
CA LEU A 265 12.21 -17.11 -17.75
C LEU A 265 12.10 -17.75 -19.14
N ARG A 266 10.89 -17.79 -19.70
CA ARG A 266 10.65 -18.37 -21.02
C ARG A 266 11.24 -17.53 -22.16
N PHE A 267 11.17 -16.19 -22.09
CA PHE A 267 11.54 -15.30 -23.20
C PHE A 267 12.95 -14.71 -23.08
N ALA A 268 13.47 -14.51 -21.87
CA ALA A 268 14.74 -13.83 -21.60
C ALA A 268 15.62 -14.54 -20.56
N GLY A 269 15.21 -15.73 -20.10
CA GLY A 269 15.97 -16.48 -19.12
C GLY A 269 16.16 -15.73 -17.78
N GLU A 270 17.27 -15.99 -17.11
CA GLU A 270 17.61 -15.37 -15.82
C GLU A 270 17.78 -13.84 -15.93
N ASN A 271 18.29 -13.35 -17.06
CA ASN A 271 18.46 -11.91 -17.29
C ASN A 271 17.13 -11.16 -17.29
N GLY A 272 16.06 -11.77 -17.83
CA GLY A 272 14.72 -11.18 -17.79
C GLY A 272 14.17 -11.03 -16.37
N VAL A 273 14.35 -12.04 -15.53
CA VAL A 273 13.92 -12.02 -14.13
C VAL A 273 14.74 -11.01 -13.33
N ALA A 274 16.06 -10.95 -13.57
CA ALA A 274 16.94 -9.97 -12.91
C ALA A 274 16.56 -8.53 -13.29
N ALA A 275 16.31 -8.26 -14.59
CA ALA A 275 15.85 -6.95 -15.06
C ALA A 275 14.51 -6.55 -14.41
N TYR A 276 13.56 -7.46 -14.31
CA TYR A 276 12.27 -7.22 -13.67
C TYR A 276 12.41 -6.92 -12.18
N GLY A 277 13.31 -7.61 -11.48
CA GLY A 277 13.61 -7.30 -10.07
C GLY A 277 14.06 -5.86 -9.87
N VAL A 278 14.99 -5.37 -10.70
CA VAL A 278 15.45 -3.96 -10.67
C VAL A 278 14.30 -3.00 -10.95
N ILE A 279 13.46 -3.32 -11.97
CA ILE A 279 12.29 -2.51 -12.32
C ILE A 279 11.33 -2.41 -11.13
N MET A 280 11.06 -3.52 -10.43
CA MET A 280 10.14 -3.53 -9.28
C MET A 280 10.65 -2.66 -8.13
N TYR A 281 11.93 -2.73 -7.77
CA TYR A 281 12.49 -1.86 -6.73
C TYR A 281 12.33 -0.37 -7.05
N ALA A 282 12.61 0.02 -8.29
CA ALA A 282 12.41 1.40 -8.72
C ALA A 282 10.92 1.78 -8.78
N ALA A 283 10.08 0.89 -9.31
CA ALA A 283 8.65 1.13 -9.45
C ALA A 283 7.95 1.40 -8.10
N PHE A 284 8.37 0.75 -7.01
CA PHE A 284 7.81 1.01 -5.68
C PHE A 284 7.88 2.48 -5.26
N LEU A 285 8.96 3.19 -5.61
CA LEU A 285 9.10 4.60 -5.29
C LEU A 285 8.13 5.48 -6.09
N PHE A 286 7.91 5.17 -7.37
CA PHE A 286 6.98 5.92 -8.20
C PHE A 286 5.52 5.64 -7.82
N VAL A 287 5.18 4.39 -7.55
CA VAL A 287 3.85 3.96 -7.09
C VAL A 287 3.49 4.59 -5.75
N ALA A 288 4.47 4.72 -4.83
CA ALA A 288 4.28 5.31 -3.51
C ALA A 288 3.70 6.73 -3.56
N VAL A 289 4.03 7.52 -4.60
CA VAL A 289 3.49 8.87 -4.79
C VAL A 289 1.99 8.83 -5.07
N PHE A 290 1.54 7.94 -5.95
CA PHE A 290 0.12 7.80 -6.30
C PHE A 290 -0.69 7.24 -5.12
N VAL A 291 -0.18 6.21 -4.45
CA VAL A 291 -0.83 5.61 -3.27
C VAL A 291 -0.89 6.63 -2.13
N GLY A 292 0.20 7.35 -1.87
CA GLY A 292 0.24 8.41 -0.85
C GLY A 292 -0.77 9.53 -1.11
N TYR A 293 -0.92 9.94 -2.38
CA TYR A 293 -1.95 10.90 -2.77
C TYR A 293 -3.36 10.33 -2.52
N ALA A 294 -3.62 9.10 -2.92
CA ALA A 294 -4.91 8.44 -2.76
C ALA A 294 -5.30 8.30 -1.28
N VAL A 295 -4.42 7.78 -0.45
CA VAL A 295 -4.63 7.65 1.01
C VAL A 295 -4.84 9.01 1.68
N GLY A 296 -4.05 10.02 1.27
CA GLY A 296 -4.15 11.37 1.85
C GLY A 296 -5.44 12.10 1.49
N SER A 297 -5.98 11.89 0.28
CA SER A 297 -7.18 12.56 -0.19
C SER A 297 -8.48 11.86 0.22
N ALA A 298 -8.47 10.55 0.47
CA ALA A 298 -9.66 9.76 0.77
C ALA A 298 -10.48 10.28 1.98
N PRO A 299 -9.90 10.62 3.15
CA PRO A 299 -10.67 11.13 4.29
C PRO A 299 -11.34 12.48 4.03
N ILE A 300 -10.76 13.32 3.15
CA ILE A 300 -11.36 14.60 2.78
C ILE A 300 -12.63 14.34 1.95
N VAL A 301 -12.54 13.41 1.00
CA VAL A 301 -13.67 13.01 0.15
C VAL A 301 -14.79 12.40 0.99
N SER A 302 -14.46 11.43 1.87
CA SER A 302 -15.45 10.77 2.74
C SER A 302 -16.14 11.77 3.69
N TYR A 303 -15.40 12.72 4.25
CA TYR A 303 -15.98 13.76 5.11
C TYR A 303 -17.01 14.62 4.36
N HIS A 304 -16.63 15.15 3.19
CA HIS A 304 -17.53 16.02 2.41
C HIS A 304 -18.73 15.26 1.83
N TYR A 305 -18.56 13.98 1.53
CA TYR A 305 -19.66 13.11 1.15
C TYR A 305 -20.66 12.92 2.32
N GLY A 306 -20.16 12.60 3.52
CA GLY A 306 -20.99 12.50 4.73
C GLY A 306 -21.68 13.82 5.08
N ALA A 307 -21.01 14.96 4.92
CA ALA A 307 -21.56 16.30 5.11
C ALA A 307 -22.52 16.74 4.02
N ARG A 308 -22.75 15.93 2.99
CA ARG A 308 -23.57 16.25 1.79
C ARG A 308 -23.12 17.53 1.06
N ASN A 309 -21.83 17.86 1.17
CA ASN A 309 -21.25 19.04 0.51
C ASN A 309 -20.81 18.70 -0.91
N HIS A 310 -21.77 18.59 -1.82
CA HIS A 310 -21.53 18.24 -3.21
C HIS A 310 -20.67 19.27 -3.95
N ALA A 311 -20.71 20.54 -3.55
CA ALA A 311 -19.89 21.58 -4.15
C ALA A 311 -18.39 21.33 -3.90
N GLU A 312 -18.04 21.00 -2.64
CA GLU A 312 -16.67 20.70 -2.30
C GLU A 312 -16.25 19.32 -2.84
N LEU A 313 -17.15 18.35 -2.89
CA LEU A 313 -16.90 17.06 -3.49
C LEU A 313 -16.53 17.17 -4.99
N ASN A 314 -17.26 18.02 -5.74
CA ASN A 314 -16.93 18.35 -7.13
C ASN A 314 -15.57 19.06 -7.25
N ASN A 315 -15.31 20.01 -6.37
CA ASN A 315 -14.04 20.73 -6.30
C ASN A 315 -12.85 19.75 -6.09
N LEU A 316 -12.98 18.82 -5.12
CA LEU A 316 -11.98 17.79 -4.83
C LEU A 316 -11.78 16.83 -6.00
N TYR A 317 -12.88 16.33 -6.59
CA TYR A 317 -12.82 15.44 -7.75
C TYR A 317 -12.06 16.09 -8.92
N SER A 318 -12.44 17.31 -9.27
CA SER A 318 -11.85 18.01 -10.42
C SER A 318 -10.38 18.38 -10.18
N LYS A 319 -10.04 18.85 -8.97
CA LYS A 319 -8.67 19.21 -8.61
C LYS A 319 -7.78 17.98 -8.51
N SER A 320 -8.27 16.88 -7.93
CA SER A 320 -7.51 15.64 -7.80
C SER A 320 -7.18 15.03 -9.16
N LEU A 321 -8.14 14.98 -10.08
CA LEU A 321 -7.86 14.47 -11.44
C LEU A 321 -6.79 15.29 -12.16
N ARG A 322 -6.82 16.63 -12.03
CA ARG A 322 -5.79 17.50 -12.63
C ARG A 322 -4.42 17.29 -11.95
N LEU A 323 -4.39 17.22 -10.62
CA LEU A 323 -3.15 16.97 -9.89
C LEU A 323 -2.54 15.61 -10.24
N ILE A 324 -3.37 14.56 -10.31
CA ILE A 324 -2.92 13.23 -10.71
C ILE A 324 -2.40 13.24 -12.14
N GLY A 325 -3.06 13.95 -13.06
CA GLY A 325 -2.55 14.13 -14.42
C GLY A 325 -1.17 14.78 -14.45
N VAL A 326 -0.96 15.84 -13.67
CA VAL A 326 0.37 16.47 -13.54
C VAL A 326 1.38 15.51 -12.91
N ILE A 327 1.01 14.84 -11.81
CA ILE A 327 1.87 13.85 -11.14
C ILE A 327 2.22 12.71 -12.10
N ALA A 328 1.26 12.21 -12.88
CA ALA A 328 1.49 11.15 -13.85
C ALA A 328 2.52 11.53 -14.92
N VAL A 329 2.39 12.74 -15.49
CA VAL A 329 3.38 13.27 -16.46
C VAL A 329 4.75 13.42 -15.80
N VAL A 330 4.81 14.03 -14.60
CA VAL A 330 6.07 14.24 -13.89
C VAL A 330 6.73 12.91 -13.51
N MET A 331 5.97 11.95 -12.99
CA MET A 331 6.51 10.64 -12.59
C MET A 331 6.98 9.85 -13.80
N THR A 332 6.26 9.86 -14.91
CA THR A 332 6.71 9.22 -16.16
C THR A 332 7.98 9.87 -16.70
N ALA A 333 8.03 11.20 -16.77
CA ALA A 333 9.22 11.91 -17.21
C ALA A 333 10.42 11.66 -16.29
N LEU A 334 10.21 11.74 -14.97
CA LEU A 334 11.25 11.49 -13.97
C LEU A 334 11.76 10.05 -14.03
N SER A 335 10.87 9.07 -14.19
CA SER A 335 11.29 7.68 -14.37
C SER A 335 12.17 7.51 -15.61
N MET A 336 11.80 8.12 -16.75
CA MET A 336 12.60 8.07 -17.98
C MET A 336 14.00 8.68 -17.79
N LEU A 337 14.11 9.75 -17.00
CA LEU A 337 15.41 10.39 -16.69
C LEU A 337 16.28 9.56 -15.74
N VAL A 338 15.66 8.89 -14.77
CA VAL A 338 16.36 8.16 -13.69
C VAL A 338 16.75 6.74 -14.11
N ILE A 339 16.06 6.14 -15.08
CA ILE A 339 16.30 4.78 -15.58
C ILE A 339 17.78 4.45 -15.81
N PRO A 340 18.57 5.22 -16.58
CA PRO A 340 19.96 4.88 -16.87
C PRO A 340 20.84 4.80 -15.60
N TYR A 341 20.54 5.65 -14.62
CA TYR A 341 21.29 5.69 -13.36
C TYR A 341 20.93 4.50 -12.47
N VAL A 342 19.63 4.23 -12.30
CA VAL A 342 19.15 3.09 -11.51
C VAL A 342 19.65 1.78 -12.09
N ALA A 343 19.47 1.56 -13.39
CA ALA A 343 19.94 0.35 -14.04
C ALA A 343 21.46 0.16 -13.87
N ARG A 344 22.25 1.25 -14.01
CA ARG A 344 23.72 1.19 -13.82
C ARG A 344 24.12 0.84 -12.39
N ILE A 345 23.39 1.32 -11.37
CA ILE A 345 23.68 1.01 -9.96
C ILE A 345 23.48 -0.49 -9.69
N PHE A 346 22.41 -1.09 -10.21
CA PHE A 346 22.04 -2.47 -9.91
C PHE A 346 22.73 -3.51 -10.80
N VAL A 347 22.89 -3.20 -12.09
CA VAL A 347 23.33 -4.17 -13.11
C VAL A 347 24.43 -3.64 -14.03
N GLY A 348 25.14 -2.58 -13.60
CA GLY A 348 26.23 -1.94 -14.39
C GLY A 348 27.46 -2.83 -14.63
N TYR A 349 27.54 -3.98 -13.97
CA TYR A 349 28.61 -4.97 -14.15
C TYR A 349 28.42 -5.85 -15.40
N ASP A 350 27.23 -5.86 -16.00
CA ASP A 350 26.89 -6.62 -17.20
C ASP A 350 26.23 -5.71 -18.24
N ALA A 351 26.87 -5.52 -19.38
CA ALA A 351 26.44 -4.60 -20.43
C ALA A 351 25.14 -5.05 -21.13
N GLU A 352 24.95 -6.35 -21.29
CA GLU A 352 23.76 -6.92 -21.93
C GLU A 352 22.55 -6.76 -21.01
N LEU A 353 22.69 -7.15 -19.74
CA LEU A 353 21.66 -7.00 -18.73
C LEU A 353 21.32 -5.53 -18.49
N LEU A 354 22.30 -4.63 -18.51
CA LEU A 354 22.08 -3.18 -18.40
C LEU A 354 21.23 -2.64 -19.56
N ALA A 355 21.55 -3.06 -20.78
CA ALA A 355 20.78 -2.66 -21.97
C ALA A 355 19.34 -3.19 -21.90
N LEU A 356 19.16 -4.48 -21.56
CA LEU A 356 17.85 -5.10 -21.37
C LEU A 356 17.03 -4.39 -20.28
N THR A 357 17.62 -4.17 -19.11
CA THR A 357 16.96 -3.51 -17.98
C THR A 357 16.54 -2.09 -18.33
N SER A 358 17.43 -1.34 -18.99
CA SER A 358 17.15 0.05 -19.38
C SER A 358 16.03 0.13 -20.41
N HIS A 359 16.00 -0.80 -21.38
CA HIS A 359 14.94 -0.89 -22.37
C HIS A 359 13.60 -1.30 -21.73
N ALA A 360 13.59 -2.41 -20.98
CA ALA A 360 12.43 -2.92 -20.30
C ALA A 360 11.79 -1.90 -19.35
N PHE A 361 12.62 -1.16 -18.60
CA PHE A 361 12.12 -0.14 -17.69
C PHE A 361 11.48 1.05 -18.44
N ARG A 362 12.02 1.46 -19.60
CA ARG A 362 11.40 2.53 -20.42
C ARG A 362 10.00 2.13 -20.86
N VAL A 363 9.83 0.88 -21.31
CA VAL A 363 8.53 0.36 -21.70
C VAL A 363 7.58 0.28 -20.49
N TYR A 364 8.08 -0.27 -19.39
CA TYR A 364 7.31 -0.36 -18.14
C TYR A 364 6.89 1.01 -17.60
N ALA A 365 7.74 2.03 -17.68
CA ALA A 365 7.48 3.37 -17.13
C ALA A 365 6.26 4.07 -17.76
N LEU A 366 5.83 3.65 -18.95
CA LEU A 366 4.61 4.18 -19.59
C LEU A 366 3.36 3.93 -18.73
N ASN A 367 3.36 2.89 -17.88
CA ASN A 367 2.24 2.61 -17.00
C ASN A 367 1.99 3.72 -15.99
N PHE A 368 3.02 4.46 -15.54
CA PHE A 368 2.88 5.53 -14.56
C PHE A 368 1.99 6.67 -15.04
N PHE A 369 1.87 6.84 -16.37
CA PHE A 369 0.96 7.82 -16.95
C PHE A 369 -0.52 7.47 -16.72
N LEU A 370 -0.85 6.19 -16.62
CA LEU A 370 -2.23 5.68 -16.50
C LEU A 370 -2.57 5.27 -15.07
N MET A 371 -1.62 4.66 -14.37
CA MET A 371 -1.79 4.05 -13.05
C MET A 371 -2.40 5.00 -12.02
N GLY A 372 -1.95 6.26 -11.99
CA GLY A 372 -2.41 7.24 -11.01
C GLY A 372 -3.92 7.45 -11.01
N PHE A 373 -4.54 7.47 -12.19
CA PHE A 373 -5.99 7.62 -12.32
C PHE A 373 -6.76 6.42 -11.78
N ASN A 374 -6.24 5.20 -12.00
CA ASN A 374 -6.87 3.97 -11.53
C ASN A 374 -6.74 3.81 -10.01
N VAL A 375 -5.55 4.11 -9.46
CA VAL A 375 -5.31 4.10 -8.00
C VAL A 375 -6.23 5.10 -7.30
N TYR A 376 -6.30 6.32 -7.82
CA TYR A 376 -7.19 7.34 -7.28
C TYR A 376 -8.66 6.96 -7.45
N GLY A 377 -9.06 6.42 -8.61
CA GLY A 377 -10.44 6.01 -8.87
C GLY A 377 -10.93 4.96 -7.87
N SER A 378 -10.14 3.93 -7.63
CA SER A 378 -10.44 2.92 -6.61
C SER A 378 -10.56 3.55 -5.22
N SER A 379 -9.59 4.35 -4.80
CA SER A 379 -9.58 5.03 -3.49
C SER A 379 -10.73 6.03 -3.34
N PHE A 380 -11.11 6.73 -4.41
CA PHE A 380 -12.24 7.67 -4.43
C PHE A 380 -13.57 6.96 -4.17
N PHE A 381 -13.82 5.81 -4.82
CA PHE A 381 -15.03 5.03 -4.56
C PHE A 381 -15.01 4.39 -3.16
N THR A 382 -13.86 3.95 -2.64
CA THR A 382 -13.73 3.56 -1.24
C THR A 382 -14.12 4.71 -0.30
N ALA A 383 -13.65 5.92 -0.59
CA ALA A 383 -13.97 7.11 0.21
C ALA A 383 -15.46 7.49 0.18
N LEU A 384 -16.16 7.21 -0.91
CA LEU A 384 -17.61 7.36 -1.03
C LEU A 384 -18.42 6.22 -0.37
N GLY A 385 -17.76 5.18 0.14
CA GLY A 385 -18.41 3.99 0.70
C GLY A 385 -18.89 2.98 -0.36
N ASP A 386 -18.51 3.14 -1.63
CA ASP A 386 -18.81 2.18 -2.71
C ASP A 386 -17.66 1.17 -2.88
N GLY A 387 -17.47 0.32 -1.86
CA GLY A 387 -16.43 -0.69 -1.84
C GLY A 387 -16.52 -1.70 -2.99
N VAL A 388 -17.72 -1.98 -3.48
CA VAL A 388 -17.92 -2.91 -4.60
C VAL A 388 -17.30 -2.35 -5.88
N THR A 389 -17.55 -1.08 -6.20
CA THR A 389 -16.94 -0.41 -7.37
C THR A 389 -15.43 -0.32 -7.20
N SER A 390 -14.94 0.03 -6.01
CA SER A 390 -13.51 0.06 -5.71
C SER A 390 -12.84 -1.29 -5.89
N ALA A 391 -13.43 -2.36 -5.33
CA ALA A 391 -12.93 -3.73 -5.47
C ALA A 391 -12.94 -4.20 -6.93
N LEU A 392 -13.97 -3.85 -7.70
CA LEU A 392 -14.06 -4.17 -9.11
C LEU A 392 -12.93 -3.52 -9.91
N ILE A 393 -12.69 -2.22 -9.72
CA ILE A 393 -11.58 -1.51 -10.37
C ILE A 393 -10.25 -2.16 -10.02
N SER A 394 -10.01 -2.44 -8.73
CA SER A 394 -8.77 -3.06 -8.26
C SER A 394 -8.59 -4.47 -8.83
N PHE A 395 -9.62 -5.32 -8.80
CA PHE A 395 -9.57 -6.68 -9.31
C PHE A 395 -9.29 -6.71 -10.82
N LEU A 396 -10.02 -5.91 -11.60
CA LEU A 396 -9.82 -5.85 -13.04
C LEU A 396 -8.41 -5.36 -13.38
N ARG A 397 -7.94 -4.32 -12.69
CA ARG A 397 -6.62 -3.73 -12.90
C ARG A 397 -5.49 -4.67 -12.55
N THR A 398 -5.51 -5.23 -11.33
CA THR A 398 -4.35 -5.92 -10.75
C THR A 398 -4.33 -7.41 -11.05
N LEU A 399 -5.47 -8.01 -11.41
CA LEU A 399 -5.54 -9.43 -11.73
C LEU A 399 -5.98 -9.67 -13.17
N LEU A 400 -7.24 -9.38 -13.51
CA LEU A 400 -7.82 -9.86 -14.76
C LEU A 400 -7.08 -9.31 -15.99
N PHE A 401 -6.93 -7.99 -16.10
CA PHE A 401 -6.27 -7.39 -17.25
C PHE A 401 -4.78 -7.69 -17.29
N GLN A 402 -4.12 -7.81 -16.15
CA GLN A 402 -2.71 -8.20 -16.11
C GLN A 402 -2.50 -9.65 -16.52
N LEU A 403 -3.34 -10.59 -16.06
CA LEU A 403 -3.30 -11.98 -16.50
C LEU A 403 -3.53 -12.10 -18.01
N LEU A 404 -4.58 -11.43 -18.50
CA LEU A 404 -4.89 -11.44 -19.94
C LEU A 404 -3.73 -10.84 -20.76
N ALA A 405 -3.20 -9.71 -20.34
CA ALA A 405 -2.09 -9.07 -21.03
C ALA A 405 -0.83 -9.94 -21.04
N LEU A 406 -0.48 -10.56 -19.89
CA LEU A 406 0.68 -11.45 -19.77
C LEU A 406 0.55 -12.77 -20.54
N ILE A 407 -0.67 -13.21 -20.83
CA ILE A 407 -0.90 -14.41 -21.63
C ILE A 407 -0.89 -14.06 -23.14
N PHE A 408 -1.64 -13.04 -23.54
CA PHE A 408 -1.88 -12.77 -24.96
C PHE A 408 -0.82 -11.88 -25.62
N LEU A 409 -0.33 -10.81 -24.95
CA LEU A 409 0.65 -9.94 -25.58
C LEU A 409 1.97 -10.64 -25.93
N PRO A 410 2.55 -11.51 -25.09
CA PRO A 410 3.78 -12.20 -25.43
C PRO A 410 3.62 -13.18 -26.60
N MET A 411 2.41 -13.65 -26.89
CA MET A 411 2.16 -14.51 -28.07
C MET A 411 2.35 -13.76 -29.39
N VAL A 412 2.12 -12.43 -29.38
CA VAL A 412 2.20 -11.58 -30.58
C VAL A 412 3.50 -10.78 -30.61
N LEU A 413 3.95 -10.27 -29.47
CA LEU A 413 5.06 -9.33 -29.35
C LEU A 413 6.31 -9.92 -28.69
N GLY A 414 6.30 -11.23 -28.33
CA GLY A 414 7.41 -11.85 -27.60
C GLY A 414 7.68 -11.15 -26.26
N ILE A 415 8.95 -10.90 -25.95
CA ILE A 415 9.36 -10.26 -24.70
C ILE A 415 8.81 -8.84 -24.53
N GLU A 416 8.65 -8.09 -25.62
CA GLU A 416 8.06 -6.74 -25.57
C GLU A 416 6.64 -6.78 -25.02
N GLY A 417 5.88 -7.85 -25.34
CA GLY A 417 4.56 -8.09 -24.80
C GLY A 417 4.56 -8.28 -23.29
N VAL A 418 5.62 -8.86 -22.71
CA VAL A 418 5.76 -9.00 -21.26
C VAL A 418 5.96 -7.63 -20.61
N TRP A 419 6.84 -6.79 -21.17
CA TRP A 419 7.10 -5.45 -20.66
C TRP A 419 5.92 -4.49 -20.79
N LEU A 420 5.14 -4.62 -21.89
CA LEU A 420 3.94 -3.81 -22.13
C LEU A 420 2.71 -4.27 -21.32
N ALA A 421 2.74 -5.47 -20.75
CA ALA A 421 1.55 -6.07 -20.12
C ALA A 421 0.93 -5.19 -19.03
N VAL A 422 1.75 -4.57 -18.15
CA VAL A 422 1.25 -3.65 -17.12
C VAL A 422 0.59 -2.43 -17.75
N THR A 423 1.22 -1.83 -18.76
CA THR A 423 0.69 -0.63 -19.44
C THR A 423 -0.64 -0.94 -20.11
N ALA A 424 -0.76 -2.08 -20.78
CA ALA A 424 -2.01 -2.51 -21.40
C ALA A 424 -3.11 -2.80 -20.37
N ALA A 425 -2.76 -3.43 -19.25
CA ALA A 425 -3.68 -3.66 -18.15
C ALA A 425 -4.19 -2.35 -17.53
N GLU A 426 -3.30 -1.39 -17.30
CA GLU A 426 -3.67 -0.06 -16.77
C GLU A 426 -4.53 0.72 -17.77
N ALA A 427 -4.31 0.58 -19.08
CA ALA A 427 -5.15 1.19 -20.09
C ALA A 427 -6.57 0.59 -20.09
N GLY A 428 -6.70 -0.73 -20.02
CA GLY A 428 -7.99 -1.41 -19.88
C GLY A 428 -8.72 -1.00 -18.59
N ALA A 429 -8.00 -0.95 -17.48
CA ALA A 429 -8.53 -0.50 -16.18
C ALA A 429 -8.98 0.96 -16.21
N LEU A 430 -8.26 1.84 -16.94
CA LEU A 430 -8.65 3.25 -17.08
C LEU A 430 -9.99 3.40 -17.79
N CYS A 431 -10.25 2.60 -18.82
CA CYS A 431 -11.57 2.59 -19.48
C CYS A 431 -12.68 2.25 -18.48
N VAL A 432 -12.46 1.24 -17.62
CA VAL A 432 -13.41 0.87 -16.57
C VAL A 432 -13.55 1.98 -15.52
N THR A 433 -12.46 2.55 -15.08
CA THR A 433 -12.45 3.65 -14.10
C THR A 433 -13.22 4.85 -14.60
N VAL A 434 -13.00 5.26 -15.87
CA VAL A 434 -13.74 6.36 -16.51
C VAL A 434 -15.23 6.02 -16.62
N LEU A 435 -15.57 4.79 -17.03
CA LEU A 435 -16.96 4.33 -17.08
C LEU A 435 -17.64 4.41 -15.71
N MET A 436 -16.94 3.97 -14.64
CA MET A 436 -17.46 4.07 -13.27
C MET A 436 -17.63 5.54 -12.84
N PHE A 437 -16.68 6.42 -13.16
CA PHE A 437 -16.84 7.86 -12.89
C PHE A 437 -18.02 8.50 -13.66
N ILE A 438 -18.40 7.99 -14.82
CA ILE A 438 -19.56 8.51 -15.57
C ILE A 438 -20.87 7.96 -15.01
N THR A 439 -20.94 6.65 -14.77
CA THR A 439 -22.16 5.95 -14.34
C THR A 439 -22.56 6.24 -12.91
N LYS A 440 -21.56 6.29 -12.00
CA LYS A 440 -21.80 6.49 -10.57
C LYS A 440 -22.04 7.95 -10.17
N ASP A 441 -21.75 8.91 -11.05
CA ASP A 441 -22.09 10.32 -10.82
C ASP A 441 -23.59 10.53 -10.56
N LYS A 442 -24.44 9.73 -11.21
CA LYS A 442 -25.90 9.78 -10.98
C LYS A 442 -26.32 9.41 -9.56
N VAL A 443 -25.47 8.67 -8.83
CA VAL A 443 -25.74 8.21 -7.47
C VAL A 443 -25.10 9.13 -6.44
N PHE A 444 -23.85 9.55 -6.68
CA PHE A 444 -23.03 10.26 -5.70
C PHE A 444 -22.94 11.77 -5.93
N HIS A 445 -23.35 12.26 -7.11
CA HIS A 445 -23.42 13.68 -7.48
C HIS A 445 -22.14 14.48 -7.25
N TYR A 446 -20.98 13.90 -7.65
CA TYR A 446 -19.68 14.55 -7.49
C TYR A 446 -19.22 15.35 -8.71
N ARG A 447 -19.87 15.23 -9.87
CA ARG A 447 -19.54 15.99 -11.10
C ARG A 447 -20.47 17.16 -11.35
N LYS A 448 -21.73 17.05 -10.91
CA LYS A 448 -22.74 18.12 -11.04
C LYS A 448 -23.25 18.47 -9.65
N VAL A 449 -23.22 19.76 -9.34
CA VAL A 449 -23.90 20.26 -8.15
C VAL A 449 -25.39 20.14 -8.41
N PRO A 450 -26.20 19.44 -7.60
CA PRO A 450 -27.65 19.47 -7.74
C PRO A 450 -28.13 20.91 -7.64
N CYS A 451 -28.90 21.37 -8.59
CA CYS A 451 -29.57 22.70 -8.57
C CYS A 451 -30.57 22.75 -7.43
#